data_300f27b19e55b4729f6c66a588969b63
#
_entry.id   300f27b19e55b4729f6c66a588969b63
#
_cell.length_a   1.000
_cell.length_b   1.000
_cell.length_c   1.000
_cell.angle_alpha   90.00
_cell.angle_beta   90.00
_cell.angle_gamma   90.00
#
_symmetry.space_group_name_H-M   'P 1'
#
loop_
_entity.id
_entity.type
_entity.pdbx_description
1 polymer ?
#
loop_
_entity_poly.entity_id
_entity_poly.type
_entity_poly.pdbx_seq_one_letter_code
_entity_poly.pdbx_strand_id
1 'polypeptide(L)'
;DEAFLDVTNPKIPIKYATTIAKFIKRDILMETGLNSSAGVSYNKFLAKLASDYNKPNGFTVIRQEDAQEFLDKLPIEKFFGIGKVTSKTMKRMGIKNGYDLRQLSLYELEKIFKSKGYQYYNFARGIDNRPVEPYRERKSVGSEITLDHNYRLDEEEVVDILDELCLDVSNRIKYLNKLGKTVTLKIKFEDFTQITRSTSLNSGISSHEDIRTNIYNLLRNIDDNNLQIRLLGVTLSNLIDVEETYHNITLFEYMQSKD
;
A
#
# COMPACT_ATOMS: atom_id res chain seq x y z
N ASP A 1 4.15 1.42 -10.41
CA ASP A 1 3.81 2.24 -10.82
C ASP A 1 3.73 3.74 -10.49
N GLU A 2 4.04 4.20 -9.29
CA GLU A 2 4.14 5.60 -8.93
C GLU A 2 5.40 5.86 -8.09
N ALA A 3 6.04 7.02 -8.32
CA ALA A 3 7.19 7.44 -7.55
C ALA A 3 7.09 8.92 -7.17
N PHE A 4 7.59 9.26 -5.99
CA PHE A 4 7.88 10.64 -5.59
C PHE A 4 9.37 10.90 -5.73
N LEU A 5 9.70 12.05 -6.31
CA LEU A 5 11.08 12.50 -6.48
C LEU A 5 11.24 13.86 -5.81
N ASP A 6 12.21 13.97 -4.92
CA ASP A 6 12.64 15.27 -4.40
C ASP A 6 13.72 15.84 -5.33
N VAL A 7 13.37 16.93 -5.97
CA VAL A 7 14.25 17.65 -6.91
C VAL A 7 14.65 19.03 -6.38
N THR A 8 14.58 19.26 -5.09
CA THR A 8 14.99 20.50 -4.43
C THR A 8 16.48 20.78 -4.66
N ASN A 9 17.32 19.74 -4.54
CA ASN A 9 18.75 19.80 -4.77
C ASN A 9 19.16 18.79 -5.85
N PRO A 10 18.93 19.07 -7.13
CA PRO A 10 19.20 18.12 -8.19
C PRO A 10 20.71 17.91 -8.40
N LYS A 11 21.11 16.66 -8.68
CA LYS A 11 22.52 16.33 -9.00
C LYS A 11 22.97 16.83 -10.38
N ILE A 12 22.04 17.34 -11.18
CA ILE A 12 22.26 17.85 -12.54
C ILE A 12 22.02 19.35 -12.57
N PRO A 13 22.70 20.13 -13.45
CA PRO A 13 22.59 21.59 -13.49
C PRO A 13 21.29 22.08 -14.14
N ILE A 14 20.14 21.58 -13.66
CA ILE A 14 18.82 21.99 -14.14
C ILE A 14 18.11 22.74 -13.02
N LYS A 15 17.82 24.01 -13.26
CA LYS A 15 17.27 24.93 -12.27
C LYS A 15 15.79 24.66 -11.91
N TYR A 16 15.00 24.18 -12.86
CA TYR A 16 13.54 24.09 -12.70
C TYR A 16 13.04 22.65 -12.59
N ALA A 17 12.30 22.36 -11.54
CA ALA A 17 11.64 21.07 -11.32
C ALA A 17 10.73 20.64 -12.50
N THR A 18 10.07 21.62 -13.13
CA THR A 18 9.22 21.39 -14.31
C THR A 18 10.02 20.86 -15.50
N THR A 19 11.25 21.32 -15.69
CA THR A 19 12.15 20.85 -16.75
C THR A 19 12.61 19.42 -16.47
N ILE A 20 12.98 19.13 -15.22
CA ILE A 20 13.37 17.77 -14.78
C ILE A 20 12.20 16.80 -15.06
N ALA A 21 10.99 17.15 -14.62
CA ALA A 21 9.82 16.30 -14.81
C ALA A 21 9.48 16.05 -16.29
N LYS A 22 9.67 17.03 -17.17
CA LYS A 22 9.51 16.86 -18.62
C LYS A 22 10.55 15.91 -19.20
N PHE A 23 11.81 15.99 -18.77
CA PHE A 23 12.85 15.06 -19.21
C PHE A 23 12.53 13.64 -18.76
N ILE A 24 12.15 13.44 -17.48
CA ILE A 24 11.78 12.12 -16.98
C ILE A 24 10.62 11.52 -17.79
N LYS A 25 9.56 12.32 -18.07
CA LYS A 25 8.44 11.83 -18.90
C LYS A 25 8.88 11.42 -20.31
N ARG A 26 9.75 12.22 -20.93
CA ARG A 26 10.30 11.92 -22.25
C ARG A 26 11.12 10.63 -22.23
N ASP A 27 12.00 10.51 -21.26
CA ASP A 27 12.93 9.38 -21.15
C ASP A 27 12.14 8.07 -20.87
N ILE A 28 11.13 8.11 -20.01
CA ILE A 28 10.22 6.97 -19.81
C ILE A 28 9.56 6.56 -21.15
N LEU A 29 9.04 7.52 -21.91
CA LEU A 29 8.42 7.22 -23.20
C LEU A 29 9.44 6.63 -24.19
N MET A 30 10.66 7.16 -24.23
CA MET A 30 11.69 6.67 -25.15
C MET A 30 12.18 5.27 -24.79
N GLU A 31 12.33 4.96 -23.50
CA GLU A 31 12.88 3.69 -23.04
C GLU A 31 11.83 2.57 -22.99
N THR A 32 10.58 2.90 -22.71
CA THR A 32 9.54 1.89 -22.44
C THR A 32 8.39 1.90 -23.45
N GLY A 33 8.25 2.94 -24.26
CA GLY A 33 7.08 3.17 -25.11
C GLY A 33 5.82 3.57 -24.34
N LEU A 34 5.88 3.76 -23.02
CA LEU A 34 4.73 4.03 -22.16
C LEU A 34 4.58 5.52 -21.86
N ASN A 35 3.34 6.01 -21.90
CA ASN A 35 3.03 7.34 -21.43
C ASN A 35 2.94 7.40 -19.91
N SER A 36 3.51 8.46 -19.32
CA SER A 36 3.42 8.76 -17.91
C SER A 36 2.76 10.11 -17.64
N SER A 37 2.13 10.29 -16.48
CA SER A 37 1.65 11.58 -16.00
C SER A 37 2.55 12.11 -14.89
N ALA A 38 2.81 13.41 -14.88
CA ALA A 38 3.65 14.04 -13.88
C ALA A 38 2.95 15.23 -13.22
N GLY A 39 3.08 15.31 -11.91
CA GLY A 39 2.67 16.45 -11.09
C GLY A 39 3.87 17.10 -10.41
N VAL A 40 3.96 18.40 -10.50
CA VAL A 40 5.04 19.20 -9.87
C VAL A 40 4.44 20.14 -8.85
N SER A 41 4.92 20.07 -7.61
CA SER A 41 4.50 20.96 -6.54
C SER A 41 5.54 21.01 -5.42
N TYR A 42 5.29 21.78 -4.38
CA TYR A 42 6.20 22.01 -3.25
C TYR A 42 6.05 20.97 -2.11
N ASN A 43 5.11 20.04 -2.21
CA ASN A 43 4.97 18.89 -1.29
C ASN A 43 4.36 17.66 -1.99
N LYS A 44 4.45 16.51 -1.31
CA LYS A 44 4.00 15.22 -1.87
C LYS A 44 2.50 15.16 -2.14
N PHE A 45 1.68 15.72 -1.26
CA PHE A 45 0.23 15.70 -1.41
C PHE A 45 -0.20 16.43 -2.68
N LEU A 46 0.25 17.65 -2.87
CA LEU A 46 -0.09 18.46 -4.05
C LEU A 46 0.53 17.90 -5.33
N ALA A 47 1.77 17.39 -5.28
CA ALA A 47 2.38 16.74 -6.44
C ALA A 47 1.58 15.51 -6.89
N LYS A 48 1.06 14.70 -5.95
CA LYS A 48 0.18 13.57 -6.28
C LYS A 48 -1.13 14.03 -6.89
N LEU A 49 -1.79 15.03 -6.32
CA LEU A 49 -3.02 15.61 -6.90
C LEU A 49 -2.77 16.14 -8.32
N ALA A 50 -1.65 16.85 -8.51
CA ALA A 50 -1.27 17.38 -9.82
C ALA A 50 -1.06 16.26 -10.85
N SER A 51 -0.42 15.14 -10.47
CA SER A 51 -0.20 14.02 -11.37
C SER A 51 -1.49 13.31 -11.80
N ASP A 52 -2.52 13.32 -10.94
CA ASP A 52 -3.81 12.70 -11.22
C ASP A 52 -4.78 13.62 -11.97
N TYR A 53 -4.55 14.94 -11.94
CA TYR A 53 -5.52 15.93 -12.40
C TYR A 53 -5.84 15.85 -13.88
N ASN A 54 -4.81 15.64 -14.72
CA ASN A 54 -4.94 15.60 -16.19
C ASN A 54 -4.52 14.23 -16.78
N LYS A 55 -4.83 13.12 -16.13
CA LYS A 55 -4.58 11.79 -16.69
C LYS A 55 -5.51 11.52 -17.89
N PRO A 56 -5.08 10.79 -18.94
CA PRO A 56 -3.75 10.21 -19.14
C PRO A 56 -2.72 11.20 -19.71
N ASN A 57 -1.43 10.86 -19.62
CA ASN A 57 -0.28 11.60 -20.15
C ASN A 57 -0.20 13.09 -19.72
N GLY A 58 -0.81 13.42 -18.58
CA GLY A 58 -0.89 14.79 -18.08
C GLY A 58 0.44 15.34 -17.57
N PHE A 59 0.51 16.67 -17.55
CA PHE A 59 1.58 17.43 -16.90
C PHE A 59 0.96 18.62 -16.18
N THR A 60 0.95 18.59 -14.86
CA THR A 60 0.29 19.63 -14.07
C THR A 60 1.26 20.19 -13.04
N VAL A 61 1.26 21.50 -12.89
CA VAL A 61 2.05 22.22 -11.89
C VAL A 61 1.08 22.94 -10.94
N ILE A 62 1.22 22.71 -9.65
CA ILE A 62 0.49 23.46 -8.62
C ILE A 62 1.53 24.26 -7.86
N ARG A 63 1.50 25.59 -8.02
CA ARG A 63 2.38 26.51 -7.32
C ARG A 63 1.81 26.84 -5.93
N GLN A 64 2.64 27.37 -5.07
CA GLN A 64 2.23 27.72 -3.71
C GLN A 64 1.10 28.77 -3.68
N GLU A 65 1.18 29.76 -4.56
CA GLU A 65 0.18 30.81 -4.72
C GLU A 65 -1.17 30.29 -5.23
N ASP A 66 -1.18 29.24 -6.05
CA ASP A 66 -2.38 28.69 -6.68
C ASP A 66 -2.99 27.52 -5.85
N ALA A 67 -2.26 27.00 -4.88
CA ALA A 67 -2.60 25.75 -4.19
C ALA A 67 -3.93 25.81 -3.44
N GLN A 68 -4.20 26.91 -2.73
CA GLN A 68 -5.42 27.01 -1.95
C GLN A 68 -6.67 27.13 -2.84
N GLU A 69 -6.60 27.91 -3.91
CA GLU A 69 -7.70 28.01 -4.87
C GLU A 69 -7.97 26.68 -5.57
N PHE A 70 -6.91 25.97 -5.95
CA PHE A 70 -7.01 24.63 -6.52
C PHE A 70 -7.69 23.66 -5.56
N LEU A 71 -7.26 23.63 -4.30
CA LEU A 71 -7.81 22.72 -3.28
C LEU A 71 -9.26 23.06 -2.94
N ASP A 72 -9.59 24.34 -2.81
CA ASP A 72 -10.95 24.77 -2.47
C ASP A 72 -11.98 24.30 -3.50
N LYS A 73 -11.59 24.25 -4.77
CA LYS A 73 -12.45 23.79 -5.89
C LYS A 73 -12.43 22.26 -6.07
N LEU A 74 -11.43 21.56 -5.53
CA LEU A 74 -11.24 20.13 -5.76
C LEU A 74 -12.36 19.30 -5.10
N PRO A 75 -13.07 18.44 -5.82
CA PRO A 75 -14.05 17.53 -5.23
C PRO A 75 -13.42 16.63 -4.17
N ILE A 76 -14.13 16.41 -3.05
CA ILE A 76 -13.56 15.71 -1.88
C ILE A 76 -13.09 14.28 -2.19
N GLU A 77 -13.74 13.58 -3.11
CA GLU A 77 -13.34 12.25 -3.57
C GLU A 77 -12.05 12.21 -4.38
N LYS A 78 -11.57 13.38 -4.83
CA LYS A 78 -10.29 13.52 -5.54
C LYS A 78 -9.13 13.81 -4.62
N PHE A 79 -9.37 14.06 -3.34
CA PHE A 79 -8.29 14.24 -2.37
C PHE A 79 -7.52 12.95 -2.17
N PHE A 80 -6.21 13.02 -2.36
CA PHE A 80 -5.32 11.87 -2.11
C PHE A 80 -5.46 11.40 -0.66
N GLY A 81 -5.69 10.10 -0.49
CA GLY A 81 -5.91 9.49 0.84
C GLY A 81 -7.36 9.51 1.34
N ILE A 82 -8.29 10.09 0.58
CA ILE A 82 -9.73 9.99 0.84
C ILE A 82 -10.33 8.93 -0.10
N GLY A 83 -10.55 7.72 0.44
CA GLY A 83 -11.15 6.62 -0.31
C GLY A 83 -12.68 6.74 -0.42
N LYS A 84 -13.29 5.85 -1.20
CA LYS A 84 -14.75 5.84 -1.47
C LYS A 84 -15.63 5.88 -0.20
N VAL A 85 -15.27 5.15 0.85
CA VAL A 85 -16.04 5.11 2.10
C VAL A 85 -15.95 6.46 2.82
N THR A 86 -14.74 7.00 2.97
CA THR A 86 -14.50 8.28 3.65
C THR A 86 -15.16 9.44 2.90
N SER A 87 -15.03 9.48 1.57
CA SER A 87 -15.67 10.54 0.76
C SER A 87 -17.20 10.49 0.86
N LYS A 88 -17.80 9.29 0.91
CA LYS A 88 -19.25 9.13 1.13
C LYS A 88 -19.68 9.66 2.51
N THR A 89 -18.88 9.40 3.55
CA THR A 89 -19.13 9.93 4.89
C THR A 89 -19.01 11.45 4.89
N MET A 90 -17.96 12.02 4.32
CA MET A 90 -17.75 13.47 4.22
C MET A 90 -18.91 14.14 3.48
N LYS A 91 -19.35 13.60 2.36
CA LYS A 91 -20.48 14.13 1.58
C LYS A 91 -21.80 14.13 2.36
N ARG A 92 -22.05 13.11 3.19
CA ARG A 92 -23.23 13.08 4.09
C ARG A 92 -23.19 14.18 5.14
N MET A 93 -22.00 14.63 5.51
CA MET A 93 -21.78 15.73 6.46
C MET A 93 -21.77 17.12 5.78
N GLY A 94 -22.05 17.18 4.46
CA GLY A 94 -22.04 18.42 3.69
C GLY A 94 -20.68 18.82 3.14
N ILE A 95 -19.61 18.02 3.35
CA ILE A 95 -18.26 18.29 2.87
C ILE A 95 -18.15 17.73 1.45
N LYS A 96 -18.21 18.60 0.44
CA LYS A 96 -18.24 18.23 -0.99
C LYS A 96 -16.91 18.50 -1.69
N ASN A 97 -16.13 19.44 -1.20
CA ASN A 97 -14.88 19.92 -1.79
C ASN A 97 -13.88 20.34 -0.70
N GLY A 98 -12.71 20.84 -1.11
CA GLY A 98 -11.67 21.28 -0.19
C GLY A 98 -12.06 22.53 0.60
N TYR A 99 -12.86 23.44 0.02
CA TYR A 99 -13.36 24.60 0.74
C TYR A 99 -14.19 24.16 1.94
N ASP A 100 -15.16 23.28 1.75
CA ASP A 100 -16.00 22.76 2.84
C ASP A 100 -15.16 22.07 3.92
N LEU A 101 -14.18 21.26 3.50
CA LEU A 101 -13.27 20.55 4.42
C LEU A 101 -12.44 21.56 5.25
N ARG A 102 -12.01 22.64 4.66
CA ARG A 102 -11.20 23.69 5.31
C ARG A 102 -11.97 24.49 6.35
N GLN A 103 -13.29 24.56 6.27
CA GLN A 103 -14.13 25.24 7.27
C GLN A 103 -14.15 24.51 8.62
N LEU A 104 -13.84 23.21 8.65
CA LEU A 104 -13.84 22.45 9.87
C LEU A 104 -12.56 22.69 10.69
N SER A 105 -12.74 22.76 12.00
CA SER A 105 -11.64 22.83 12.95
C SER A 105 -10.90 21.49 13.06
N LEU A 106 -9.67 21.54 13.56
CA LEU A 106 -8.89 20.33 13.82
C LEU A 106 -9.64 19.39 14.79
N TYR A 107 -10.22 19.96 15.85
CA TYR A 107 -10.97 19.19 16.84
C TYR A 107 -12.15 18.41 16.23
N GLU A 108 -12.94 19.03 15.36
CA GLU A 108 -14.06 18.38 14.68
C GLU A 108 -13.59 17.24 13.78
N LEU A 109 -12.52 17.46 13.02
CA LEU A 109 -11.96 16.44 12.14
C LEU A 109 -11.37 15.26 12.90
N GLU A 110 -10.67 15.50 14.01
CA GLU A 110 -10.12 14.42 14.85
C GLU A 110 -11.21 13.65 15.60
N LYS A 111 -12.26 14.31 16.03
CA LYS A 111 -13.42 13.64 16.65
C LYS A 111 -14.07 12.64 15.70
N ILE A 112 -14.16 12.95 14.41
CA ILE A 112 -14.83 12.14 13.40
C ILE A 112 -13.88 11.12 12.78
N PHE A 113 -12.69 11.57 12.35
CA PHE A 113 -11.76 10.78 11.54
C PHE A 113 -10.54 10.25 12.32
N LYS A 114 -10.51 10.47 13.66
CA LYS A 114 -9.44 10.05 14.57
C LYS A 114 -8.07 10.56 14.07
N SER A 115 -7.06 9.73 14.06
CA SER A 115 -5.70 10.08 13.60
C SER A 115 -5.63 10.64 12.17
N LYS A 116 -6.62 10.35 11.32
CA LYS A 116 -6.71 10.93 9.98
C LYS A 116 -7.21 12.36 9.96
N GLY A 117 -7.89 12.82 11.02
CA GLY A 117 -8.41 14.19 11.14
C GLY A 117 -7.31 15.24 11.00
N TYR A 118 -6.17 15.04 11.69
CA TYR A 118 -5.00 15.91 11.57
C TYR A 118 -4.47 16.00 10.12
N GLN A 119 -4.41 14.87 9.44
CA GLN A 119 -3.99 14.83 8.04
C GLN A 119 -4.95 15.60 7.12
N TYR A 120 -6.25 15.40 7.27
CA TYR A 120 -7.26 16.09 6.47
C TYR A 120 -7.27 17.59 6.71
N TYR A 121 -7.09 18.03 7.98
CA TYR A 121 -6.96 19.43 8.34
C TYR A 121 -5.81 20.13 7.61
N ASN A 122 -4.63 19.49 7.61
CA ASN A 122 -3.45 20.02 6.93
C ASN A 122 -3.62 19.98 5.40
N PHE A 123 -4.12 18.88 4.85
CA PHE A 123 -4.31 18.73 3.41
C PHE A 123 -5.28 19.76 2.84
N ALA A 124 -6.37 20.09 3.54
CA ALA A 124 -7.28 21.15 3.13
C ALA A 124 -6.61 22.54 3.07
N ARG A 125 -5.45 22.70 3.70
CA ARG A 125 -4.63 23.93 3.73
C ARG A 125 -3.36 23.84 2.89
N GLY A 126 -3.24 22.80 2.09
CA GLY A 126 -2.07 22.58 1.23
C GLY A 126 -0.78 22.22 1.99
N ILE A 127 -0.89 21.75 3.23
CA ILE A 127 0.23 21.43 4.11
C ILE A 127 0.48 19.91 4.10
N ASP A 128 1.69 19.51 3.73
CA ASP A 128 2.19 18.14 3.85
C ASP A 128 3.69 18.16 4.12
N ASN A 129 4.07 17.94 5.36
CA ASN A 129 5.47 18.01 5.81
C ASN A 129 6.20 16.65 5.70
N ARG A 130 5.58 15.62 5.10
CA ARG A 130 6.21 14.31 4.96
C ARG A 130 7.33 14.38 3.91
N PRO A 131 8.57 14.01 4.26
CA PRO A 131 9.67 13.99 3.30
C PRO A 131 9.47 12.89 2.25
N VAL A 132 10.20 12.97 1.15
CA VAL A 132 10.39 11.85 0.23
C VAL A 132 11.39 10.89 0.87
N GLU A 133 10.93 9.69 1.20
CA GLU A 133 11.74 8.62 1.79
C GLU A 133 12.09 7.62 0.69
N PRO A 134 13.35 7.59 0.21
CA PRO A 134 13.74 6.68 -0.87
C PRO A 134 13.78 5.22 -0.44
N TYR A 135 13.98 4.98 0.85
CA TYR A 135 14.03 3.64 1.42
C TYR A 135 13.00 3.50 2.53
N ARG A 136 12.15 2.49 2.40
CA ARG A 136 11.21 2.09 3.44
C ARG A 136 11.44 0.65 3.78
N GLU A 137 11.49 0.39 5.07
CA GLU A 137 11.50 -0.98 5.54
C GLU A 137 10.22 -1.71 5.10
N ARG A 138 10.40 -2.89 4.53
CA ARG A 138 9.29 -3.72 4.06
C ARG A 138 8.56 -4.31 5.26
N LYS A 139 7.25 -4.12 5.32
CA LYS A 139 6.41 -4.59 6.43
C LYS A 139 5.77 -5.95 6.18
N SER A 140 5.73 -6.38 4.93
CA SER A 140 5.16 -7.66 4.51
C SER A 140 5.76 -8.15 3.21
N VAL A 141 5.68 -9.46 3.00
CA VAL A 141 5.99 -10.14 1.74
C VAL A 141 4.79 -10.96 1.36
N GLY A 142 4.29 -10.80 0.14
CA GLY A 142 3.12 -11.53 -0.32
C GLY A 142 3.19 -11.85 -1.81
N SER A 143 2.40 -12.84 -2.20
CA SER A 143 2.13 -13.20 -3.58
C SER A 143 0.64 -13.43 -3.74
N GLU A 144 0.08 -12.94 -4.85
CA GLU A 144 -1.34 -13.15 -5.18
C GLU A 144 -1.51 -13.34 -6.68
N ILE A 145 -2.50 -14.12 -7.06
CA ILE A 145 -2.86 -14.37 -8.44
C ILE A 145 -4.36 -14.24 -8.66
N THR A 146 -4.74 -13.55 -9.73
CA THR A 146 -6.09 -13.61 -10.26
C THR A 146 -6.16 -14.80 -11.21
N LEU A 147 -7.10 -15.69 -10.97
CA LEU A 147 -7.24 -16.94 -11.69
C LEU A 147 -7.84 -16.71 -13.08
N ASP A 148 -7.43 -17.50 -14.07
CA ASP A 148 -7.93 -17.41 -15.44
C ASP A 148 -9.40 -17.81 -15.54
N HIS A 149 -9.83 -18.74 -14.69
CA HIS A 149 -11.23 -19.11 -14.44
C HIS A 149 -11.46 -19.28 -12.95
N ASN A 150 -12.72 -19.23 -12.52
CA ASN A 150 -13.05 -19.33 -11.11
C ASN A 150 -13.10 -20.80 -10.70
N TYR A 151 -12.62 -21.11 -9.48
CA TYR A 151 -12.61 -22.44 -8.90
C TYR A 151 -13.51 -22.51 -7.67
N ARG A 152 -14.04 -23.68 -7.38
CA ARG A 152 -14.67 -23.96 -6.08
C ARG A 152 -13.58 -24.17 -5.03
N LEU A 153 -13.94 -23.93 -3.77
CA LEU A 153 -12.99 -24.06 -2.66
C LEU A 153 -12.44 -25.49 -2.48
N ASP A 154 -13.22 -26.50 -2.88
CA ASP A 154 -12.92 -27.92 -2.75
C ASP A 154 -12.16 -28.54 -3.95
N GLU A 155 -11.85 -27.74 -4.99
CA GLU A 155 -11.07 -28.22 -6.15
C GLU A 155 -9.57 -28.35 -5.81
N GLU A 156 -8.93 -29.41 -6.32
CA GLU A 156 -7.51 -29.71 -6.07
C GLU A 156 -6.59 -28.58 -6.56
N GLU A 157 -6.95 -27.93 -7.65
CA GLU A 157 -6.22 -26.80 -8.24
C GLU A 157 -6.06 -25.63 -7.27
N VAL A 158 -7.00 -25.41 -6.38
CA VAL A 158 -6.90 -24.36 -5.34
C VAL A 158 -5.74 -24.66 -4.38
N VAL A 159 -5.55 -25.94 -4.05
CA VAL A 159 -4.46 -26.39 -3.19
C VAL A 159 -3.12 -26.23 -3.89
N ASP A 160 -3.01 -26.61 -5.16
CA ASP A 160 -1.78 -26.49 -5.95
C ASP A 160 -1.38 -25.02 -6.14
N ILE A 161 -2.32 -24.16 -6.48
CA ILE A 161 -2.07 -22.71 -6.61
C ILE A 161 -1.62 -22.09 -5.29
N LEU A 162 -2.23 -22.46 -4.17
CA LEU A 162 -1.81 -21.98 -2.86
C LEU A 162 -0.42 -22.47 -2.49
N ASP A 163 -0.04 -23.69 -2.88
CA ASP A 163 1.29 -24.22 -2.65
C ASP A 163 2.36 -23.44 -3.42
N GLU A 164 2.10 -23.13 -4.70
CA GLU A 164 2.97 -22.27 -5.52
C GLU A 164 3.12 -20.86 -4.91
N LEU A 165 2.03 -20.25 -4.42
CA LEU A 165 2.08 -18.95 -3.76
C LEU A 165 2.88 -19.01 -2.44
N CYS A 166 2.76 -20.08 -1.67
CA CYS A 166 3.55 -20.31 -0.45
C CYS A 166 5.04 -20.44 -0.78
N LEU A 167 5.38 -21.14 -1.85
CA LEU A 167 6.77 -21.29 -2.31
C LEU A 167 7.36 -19.95 -2.74
N ASP A 168 6.62 -19.15 -3.52
CA ASP A 168 7.06 -17.82 -3.96
C ASP A 168 7.29 -16.88 -2.76
N VAL A 169 6.37 -16.86 -1.79
CA VAL A 169 6.52 -16.08 -0.55
C VAL A 169 7.73 -16.55 0.26
N SER A 170 7.94 -17.88 0.38
CA SER A 170 9.12 -18.45 1.04
C SER A 170 10.43 -18.00 0.38
N ASN A 171 10.52 -18.05 -0.94
CA ASN A 171 11.70 -17.63 -1.68
C ASN A 171 11.98 -16.12 -1.49
N ARG A 172 10.94 -15.29 -1.58
CA ARG A 172 11.06 -13.82 -1.40
C ARG A 172 11.49 -13.44 0.01
N ILE A 173 10.94 -14.07 1.05
CA ILE A 173 11.28 -13.72 2.43
C ILE A 173 12.70 -14.17 2.80
N LYS A 174 13.12 -15.34 2.32
CA LYS A 174 14.51 -15.83 2.47
C LYS A 174 15.51 -14.91 1.78
N TYR A 175 15.19 -14.43 0.56
CA TYR A 175 16.04 -13.46 -0.14
C TYR A 175 16.23 -12.15 0.65
N LEU A 176 15.23 -11.75 1.43
CA LEU A 176 15.29 -10.57 2.29
C LEU A 176 15.99 -10.83 3.64
N ASN A 177 16.42 -12.07 3.93
CA ASN A 177 16.96 -12.48 5.21
C ASN A 177 16.04 -12.14 6.40
N LYS A 178 14.71 -12.32 6.20
CA LYS A 178 13.71 -12.02 7.23
C LYS A 178 12.83 -13.22 7.52
N LEU A 179 12.14 -13.15 8.68
CA LEU A 179 11.09 -14.09 9.08
C LEU A 179 9.78 -13.33 9.26
N GLY A 180 8.64 -13.98 9.02
CA GLY A 180 7.31 -13.39 9.23
C GLY A 180 6.58 -14.04 10.40
N LYS A 181 5.99 -13.24 11.28
CA LYS A 181 5.23 -13.73 12.45
C LYS A 181 3.73 -13.83 12.20
N THR A 182 3.22 -13.29 11.13
CA THR A 182 1.78 -13.37 10.80
C THR A 182 1.60 -13.89 9.39
N VAL A 183 0.87 -14.99 9.27
CA VAL A 183 0.47 -15.60 7.99
C VAL A 183 -0.94 -15.16 7.66
N THR A 184 -1.18 -14.71 6.45
CA THR A 184 -2.50 -14.27 5.98
C THR A 184 -2.86 -14.94 4.67
N LEU A 185 -4.02 -15.57 4.63
CA LEU A 185 -4.71 -16.05 3.43
C LEU A 185 -5.71 -14.99 2.99
N LYS A 186 -5.66 -14.63 1.70
CA LYS A 186 -6.61 -13.73 1.03
C LYS A 186 -7.35 -14.51 -0.03
N ILE A 187 -8.67 -14.41 -0.03
CA ILE A 187 -9.53 -14.96 -1.07
C ILE A 187 -10.44 -13.85 -1.57
N LYS A 188 -10.59 -13.74 -2.88
CA LYS A 188 -11.59 -12.90 -3.51
C LYS A 188 -12.48 -13.77 -4.37
N PHE A 189 -13.79 -13.64 -4.19
CA PHE A 189 -14.79 -14.41 -4.90
C PHE A 189 -15.21 -13.76 -6.22
N GLU A 190 -15.98 -14.49 -7.01
CA GLU A 190 -16.51 -14.09 -8.32
C GLU A 190 -17.39 -12.84 -8.27
N ASP A 191 -18.10 -12.64 -7.16
CA ASP A 191 -18.90 -11.43 -6.89
C ASP A 191 -18.07 -10.23 -6.43
N PHE A 192 -16.73 -10.35 -6.44
CA PHE A 192 -15.74 -9.38 -5.96
C PHE A 192 -15.74 -9.15 -4.45
N THR A 193 -16.51 -9.88 -3.67
CA THR A 193 -16.33 -9.89 -2.21
C THR A 193 -14.96 -10.48 -1.87
N GLN A 194 -14.35 -9.98 -0.79
CA GLN A 194 -13.02 -10.39 -0.38
C GLN A 194 -13.01 -10.69 1.10
N ILE A 195 -12.41 -11.81 1.43
CA ILE A 195 -12.12 -12.18 2.81
C ILE A 195 -10.61 -12.33 3.02
N THR A 196 -10.20 -12.08 4.25
CA THR A 196 -8.85 -12.40 4.73
C THR A 196 -8.97 -13.16 6.04
N ARG A 197 -8.06 -14.15 6.21
CA ARG A 197 -7.88 -14.88 7.47
C ARG A 197 -6.42 -14.87 7.81
N SER A 198 -6.10 -14.62 9.06
CA SER A 198 -4.71 -14.56 9.50
C SER A 198 -4.50 -15.26 10.83
N THR A 199 -3.29 -15.78 11.02
CA THR A 199 -2.81 -16.31 12.29
C THR A 199 -1.47 -15.69 12.62
N SER A 200 -1.26 -15.37 13.91
CA SER A 200 0.01 -14.86 14.42
C SER A 200 0.73 -15.96 15.19
N LEU A 201 2.02 -16.07 14.96
CA LEU A 201 2.89 -17.10 15.51
C LEU A 201 3.82 -16.50 16.58
N ASN A 202 4.21 -17.31 17.55
CA ASN A 202 5.17 -16.88 18.58
C ASN A 202 6.59 -16.70 18.00
N SER A 203 6.98 -17.59 17.07
CA SER A 203 8.26 -17.52 16.35
C SER A 203 8.04 -17.11 14.89
N GLY A 204 9.04 -16.45 14.30
CA GLY A 204 9.03 -16.11 12.88
C GLY A 204 9.29 -17.34 12.01
N ILE A 205 8.63 -17.41 10.85
CA ILE A 205 8.78 -18.48 9.87
C ILE A 205 9.19 -17.94 8.50
N SER A 206 9.89 -18.76 7.71
CA SER A 206 10.24 -18.49 6.32
C SER A 206 10.24 -19.73 5.44
N SER A 207 10.09 -20.94 6.03
CA SER A 207 10.08 -22.15 5.25
C SER A 207 8.77 -22.32 4.48
N HIS A 208 8.86 -22.92 3.30
CA HIS A 208 7.68 -23.26 2.50
C HIS A 208 6.68 -24.11 3.28
N GLU A 209 7.17 -25.13 3.98
CA GLU A 209 6.36 -26.09 4.72
C GLU A 209 5.57 -25.42 5.87
N ASP A 210 6.24 -24.53 6.64
CA ASP A 210 5.56 -23.81 7.73
C ASP A 210 4.49 -22.86 7.19
N ILE A 211 4.78 -22.13 6.10
CA ILE A 211 3.82 -21.23 5.46
C ILE A 211 2.63 -22.01 4.95
N ARG A 212 2.87 -23.07 4.20
CA ARG A 212 1.87 -23.97 3.65
C ARG A 212 0.94 -24.55 4.72
N THR A 213 1.52 -25.09 5.78
CA THR A 213 0.77 -25.69 6.91
C THR A 213 -0.21 -24.66 7.52
N ASN A 214 0.27 -23.44 7.76
CA ASN A 214 -0.56 -22.38 8.31
C ASN A 214 -1.65 -21.93 7.33
N ILE A 215 -1.35 -21.80 6.04
CA ILE A 215 -2.32 -21.45 5.00
C ILE A 215 -3.43 -22.51 4.89
N TYR A 216 -3.09 -23.79 4.92
CA TYR A 216 -4.11 -24.84 4.87
C TYR A 216 -4.98 -24.90 6.12
N ASN A 217 -4.41 -24.61 7.28
CA ASN A 217 -5.21 -24.48 8.50
C ASN A 217 -6.18 -23.30 8.43
N LEU A 218 -5.80 -22.19 7.79
CA LEU A 218 -6.69 -21.06 7.56
C LEU A 218 -7.77 -21.39 6.52
N LEU A 219 -7.41 -22.09 5.45
CA LEU A 219 -8.32 -22.49 4.36
C LEU A 219 -9.47 -23.37 4.87
N ARG A 220 -9.17 -24.35 5.73
CA ARG A 220 -10.16 -25.28 6.31
C ARG A 220 -11.31 -24.60 7.08
N ASN A 221 -11.09 -23.36 7.55
CA ASN A 221 -12.06 -22.60 8.32
C ASN A 221 -12.79 -21.53 7.49
N ILE A 222 -12.75 -21.65 6.16
CA ILE A 222 -13.43 -20.72 5.27
C ILE A 222 -14.78 -21.28 4.87
N ASP A 223 -15.80 -20.45 5.03
CA ASP A 223 -17.10 -20.63 4.42
C ASP A 223 -17.13 -19.79 3.14
N ASP A 224 -17.27 -20.46 2.00
CA ASP A 224 -17.31 -19.83 0.68
C ASP A 224 -18.72 -19.36 0.27
N ASN A 225 -19.74 -19.69 1.07
CA ASN A 225 -21.14 -19.41 0.75
C ASN A 225 -21.56 -19.92 -0.67
N ASN A 226 -20.94 -20.99 -1.15
CA ASN A 226 -21.07 -21.53 -2.51
C ASN A 226 -20.59 -20.58 -3.63
N LEU A 227 -19.76 -19.58 -3.33
CA LEU A 227 -19.15 -18.69 -4.30
C LEU A 227 -17.85 -19.30 -4.84
N GLN A 228 -17.57 -19.04 -6.11
CA GLN A 228 -16.33 -19.47 -6.72
C GLN A 228 -15.19 -18.46 -6.45
N ILE A 229 -13.98 -18.99 -6.33
CA ILE A 229 -12.75 -18.21 -6.08
C ILE A 229 -12.25 -17.60 -7.37
N ARG A 230 -12.04 -16.30 -7.36
CA ARG A 230 -11.48 -15.51 -8.46
C ARG A 230 -10.00 -15.15 -8.23
N LEU A 231 -9.56 -14.99 -6.98
CA LEU A 231 -8.19 -14.61 -6.63
C LEU A 231 -7.78 -15.27 -5.33
N LEU A 232 -6.56 -15.76 -5.30
CA LEU A 232 -5.88 -16.27 -4.13
C LEU A 232 -4.64 -15.44 -3.81
N GLY A 233 -4.33 -15.28 -2.52
CA GLY A 233 -3.13 -14.58 -2.08
C GLY A 233 -2.64 -15.08 -0.73
N VAL A 234 -1.30 -15.13 -0.61
CA VAL A 234 -0.58 -15.50 0.60
C VAL A 234 0.32 -14.35 1.01
N THR A 235 0.33 -13.99 2.30
CA THR A 235 1.18 -12.89 2.80
C THR A 235 1.77 -13.26 4.15
N LEU A 236 3.07 -12.97 4.32
CA LEU A 236 3.75 -12.90 5.61
C LEU A 236 3.93 -11.44 6.01
N SER A 237 3.59 -11.12 7.24
CA SER A 237 3.76 -9.78 7.83
C SER A 237 4.34 -9.86 9.24
N ASN A 238 4.51 -8.69 9.90
CA ASN A 238 5.25 -8.60 11.15
C ASN A 238 6.65 -9.22 11.00
N LEU A 239 7.38 -8.66 10.01
CA LEU A 239 8.71 -9.15 9.65
C LEU A 239 9.72 -8.81 10.73
N ILE A 240 10.59 -9.77 11.03
CA ILE A 240 11.76 -9.64 11.93
C ILE A 240 13.02 -10.09 11.19
N ASP A 241 14.16 -9.60 11.60
CA ASP A 241 15.44 -10.06 11.07
C ASP A 241 15.80 -11.45 11.65
N VAL A 242 16.46 -12.27 10.84
CA VAL A 242 16.87 -13.63 11.26
C VAL A 242 17.78 -13.54 12.51
N GLU A 243 18.63 -12.52 12.58
CA GLU A 243 19.56 -12.30 13.69
C GLU A 243 18.87 -11.99 15.03
N GLU A 244 17.70 -11.32 15.00
CA GLU A 244 16.92 -11.02 16.22
C GLU A 244 16.39 -12.28 16.90
N THR A 245 16.27 -13.38 16.18
CA THR A 245 15.78 -14.66 16.72
C THR A 245 16.80 -15.31 17.66
N TYR A 246 18.07 -15.04 17.48
CA TYR A 246 19.15 -15.61 18.31
C TYR A 246 19.37 -14.85 19.61
N HIS A 247 18.87 -13.61 19.76
CA HIS A 247 19.04 -12.81 20.97
C HIS A 247 17.97 -13.08 22.04
N ASN A 248 16.91 -13.80 21.72
CA ASN A 248 15.82 -14.12 22.64
C ASN A 248 15.81 -15.57 23.13
N ILE A 249 16.93 -16.31 23.00
CA ILE A 249 17.09 -17.61 23.62
C ILE A 249 17.28 -17.35 25.13
N THR A 250 16.39 -17.88 25.96
CA THR A 250 16.53 -17.79 27.39
C THR A 250 17.79 -18.53 27.82
N LEU A 251 18.41 -18.13 28.95
CA LEU A 251 19.59 -18.81 29.52
C LEU A 251 19.34 -20.33 29.68
N PHE A 252 18.09 -20.71 29.88
CA PHE A 252 17.65 -22.11 30.06
C PHE A 252 17.70 -22.89 28.71
N GLU A 253 17.26 -22.30 27.62
CA GLU A 253 17.34 -22.90 26.30
C GLU A 253 18.77 -22.97 25.78
N TYR A 254 19.61 -21.99 26.10
CA TYR A 254 21.04 -22.00 25.79
C TYR A 254 21.78 -23.12 26.51
N MET A 255 21.40 -23.42 27.75
CA MET A 255 22.01 -24.52 28.53
C MET A 255 21.58 -25.90 28.00
N GLN A 256 20.37 -26.06 27.50
CA GLN A 256 19.89 -27.32 26.91
C GLN A 256 20.46 -27.60 25.50
N SER A 257 20.98 -26.60 24.79
CA SER A 257 21.59 -26.78 23.47
C SER A 257 23.06 -27.24 23.52
N LYS A 258 23.64 -27.44 24.74
CA LYS A 258 25.03 -27.86 24.92
C LYS A 258 25.20 -29.32 25.39
N ASP A 259 24.11 -30.04 25.58
CA ASP A 259 24.05 -31.48 25.80
C ASP A 259 23.64 -32.22 24.53
#